data_59bbdc233ee03527deac6210c9da1cd6
#
_entry.id   59bbdc233ee03527deac6210c9da1cd6
#
_cell.length_a   1.000
_cell.length_b   1.000
_cell.length_c   1.000
_cell.angle_alpha   90.00
_cell.angle_beta   90.00
_cell.angle_gamma   90.00
#
_symmetry.space_group_name_H-M   'P 1'
#
loop_
_entity.id
_entity.type
_entity.pdbx_description
1 polymer ?
#
loop_
_entity_poly.entity_id
_entity_poly.type
_entity_poly.pdbx_seq_one_letter_code
_entity_poly.pdbx_strand_id
1 'polypeptide(L)'
;MSSRSDERASRAEARRRARLAARGELPEPDETEAPATDETERGGGFLRRIFPPAPPLPGRPDPLAGFDPDGPMRPLRERLFLLRRSPVPWIVTGLVAAIGLYASFFYQANLIGTLATFIQFGALIAAGWFGWQRPTLFGTAAGVLSGVLTAGLVLIGFASIGAPPETFGTGAVLGQAVLTVAYQAAFGFLGGWYGGYLRRRQAQLSRTQRSR
;
A
#
# COMPACT_ATOMS: atom_id res chain seq x y z
N MET A 1 11.32 -8.95 -39.86
CA MET A 1 12.36 -7.99 -40.34
C MET A 1 11.91 -6.52 -40.34
N SER A 2 10.76 -6.13 -39.73
CA SER A 2 10.20 -4.75 -39.76
C SER A 2 10.76 -3.78 -38.70
N SER A 3 11.37 -4.25 -37.63
CA SER A 3 11.69 -3.41 -36.46
C SER A 3 12.75 -2.31 -36.67
N ARG A 4 13.70 -2.49 -37.60
CA ARG A 4 14.74 -1.49 -37.86
C ARG A 4 14.26 -0.30 -38.71
N SER A 5 13.28 -0.50 -39.59
CA SER A 5 12.65 0.56 -40.38
C SER A 5 11.80 1.47 -39.49
N ASP A 6 11.05 0.89 -38.57
CA ASP A 6 10.16 1.63 -37.66
C ASP A 6 10.95 2.47 -36.64
N GLU A 7 12.10 1.95 -36.19
CA GLU A 7 12.99 2.69 -35.28
C GLU A 7 13.69 3.86 -35.98
N ARG A 8 14.02 3.74 -37.26
CA ARG A 8 14.58 4.85 -38.08
C ARG A 8 13.52 5.92 -38.38
N ALA A 9 12.29 5.51 -38.64
CA ALA A 9 11.17 6.42 -38.87
C ALA A 9 10.85 7.24 -37.61
N SER A 10 10.78 6.60 -36.43
CA SER A 10 10.53 7.28 -35.17
C SER A 10 11.63 8.29 -34.80
N ARG A 11 12.90 7.95 -35.02
CA ARG A 11 14.03 8.87 -34.80
C ARG A 11 14.03 10.06 -35.75
N ALA A 12 13.64 9.84 -37.00
CA ALA A 12 13.53 10.93 -38.01
C ALA A 12 12.39 11.90 -37.63
N GLU A 13 11.26 11.36 -37.15
CA GLU A 13 10.13 12.16 -36.71
C GLU A 13 10.43 12.96 -35.45
N ALA A 14 11.14 12.38 -34.48
CA ALA A 14 11.59 13.08 -33.27
C ALA A 14 12.52 14.26 -33.62
N ARG A 15 13.45 14.07 -34.59
CA ARG A 15 14.33 15.15 -35.06
C ARG A 15 13.56 16.26 -35.79
N ARG A 16 12.52 15.91 -36.57
CA ARG A 16 11.65 16.87 -37.23
C ARG A 16 10.88 17.72 -36.25
N ARG A 17 10.27 17.09 -35.22
CA ARG A 17 9.56 17.79 -34.11
C ARG A 17 10.49 18.74 -33.37
N ALA A 18 11.71 18.30 -33.04
CA ALA A 18 12.69 19.13 -32.35
C ALA A 18 13.09 20.35 -33.17
N ARG A 19 13.21 20.23 -34.52
CA ARG A 19 13.50 21.38 -35.42
C ARG A 19 12.33 22.35 -35.53
N LEU A 20 11.09 21.85 -35.53
CA LEU A 20 9.89 22.69 -35.56
C LEU A 20 9.73 23.44 -34.22
N ALA A 21 10.01 22.77 -33.09
CA ALA A 21 10.06 23.40 -31.79
C ALA A 21 11.09 24.53 -31.69
N ALA A 22 12.30 24.30 -32.25
CA ALA A 22 13.36 25.30 -32.26
C ALA A 22 13.03 26.52 -33.16
N ARG A 23 12.10 26.38 -34.12
CA ARG A 23 11.63 27.47 -34.97
C ARG A 23 10.38 28.19 -34.47
N GLY A 24 9.78 27.72 -33.38
CA GLY A 24 8.51 28.25 -32.86
C GLY A 24 7.30 27.94 -33.77
N GLU A 25 7.44 26.99 -34.71
CA GLU A 25 6.41 26.61 -35.68
C GLU A 25 5.58 25.39 -35.25
N LEU A 26 5.71 24.95 -34.00
CA LEU A 26 4.80 23.92 -33.45
C LEU A 26 3.43 24.55 -33.29
N PRO A 27 2.37 23.98 -33.90
CA PRO A 27 1.01 24.35 -33.53
C PRO A 27 0.87 24.13 -32.01
N GLU A 28 0.36 25.15 -31.32
CA GLU A 28 0.01 25.01 -29.91
C GLU A 28 -0.84 23.74 -29.78
N PRO A 29 -0.48 22.81 -28.83
CA PRO A 29 -1.32 21.65 -28.59
C PRO A 29 -2.70 22.18 -28.21
N ASP A 30 -3.73 21.75 -28.92
CA ASP A 30 -5.13 22.02 -28.56
C ASP A 30 -5.30 21.75 -27.08
N GLU A 31 -5.64 22.79 -26.32
CA GLU A 31 -5.78 22.75 -24.85
C GLU A 31 -6.89 21.79 -24.36
N THR A 32 -7.52 21.06 -25.27
CA THR A 32 -8.71 20.25 -24.96
C THR A 32 -8.39 18.83 -24.48
N GLU A 33 -7.13 18.36 -24.52
CA GLU A 33 -6.75 17.01 -24.07
C GLU A 33 -5.40 16.94 -23.34
N ALA A 34 -5.05 17.92 -22.53
CA ALA A 34 -4.01 17.69 -21.54
C ALA A 34 -4.62 16.83 -20.42
N PRO A 35 -4.17 15.57 -20.24
CA PRO A 35 -4.46 14.88 -19.00
C PRO A 35 -3.90 15.76 -17.89
N ALA A 36 -4.74 16.17 -16.94
CA ALA A 36 -4.36 16.98 -15.80
C ALA A 36 -3.15 16.33 -15.12
N THR A 37 -1.96 16.77 -15.53
CA THR A 37 -0.70 16.42 -14.90
C THR A 37 -0.68 17.20 -13.62
N ASP A 38 -1.03 16.52 -12.53
CA ASP A 38 -0.97 16.99 -11.16
C ASP A 38 0.36 17.71 -10.91
N GLU A 39 0.36 19.02 -10.96
CA GLU A 39 1.50 19.88 -10.57
C GLU A 39 1.91 19.73 -9.10
N THR A 40 1.21 18.88 -8.36
CA THR A 40 1.48 18.57 -6.94
C THR A 40 2.65 17.60 -6.74
N GLU A 41 3.39 17.25 -7.81
CA GLU A 41 4.39 16.16 -7.75
C GLU A 41 5.83 16.59 -7.48
N ARG A 42 6.13 17.86 -7.23
CA ARG A 42 7.51 18.34 -7.03
C ARG A 42 8.17 17.93 -5.70
N GLY A 43 7.47 17.24 -4.80
CA GLY A 43 7.98 16.79 -3.49
C GLY A 43 8.24 15.29 -3.33
N GLY A 44 8.27 14.52 -4.41
CA GLY A 44 8.43 13.06 -4.35
C GLY A 44 9.89 12.64 -4.18
N GLY A 45 10.37 12.55 -2.93
CA GLY A 45 11.70 12.09 -2.59
C GLY A 45 12.03 10.65 -3.06
N PHE A 46 13.23 10.19 -2.74
CA PHE A 46 13.82 8.87 -3.04
C PHE A 46 12.84 7.68 -2.93
N LEU A 47 11.96 7.66 -1.93
CA LEU A 47 10.95 6.61 -1.73
C LEU A 47 9.94 6.51 -2.88
N ARG A 48 9.62 7.61 -3.58
CA ARG A 48 8.68 7.59 -4.70
C ARG A 48 9.31 7.01 -5.97
N ARG A 49 10.63 7.14 -6.12
CA ARG A 49 11.40 6.47 -7.19
C ARG A 49 11.41 4.96 -7.02
N ILE A 50 11.55 4.49 -5.78
CA ILE A 50 11.58 3.05 -5.46
C ILE A 50 10.18 2.45 -5.51
N PHE A 51 9.15 3.21 -5.13
CA PHE A 51 7.75 2.78 -5.04
C PHE A 51 6.84 3.68 -5.89
N PRO A 52 6.89 3.57 -7.22
CA PRO A 52 5.98 4.33 -8.05
C PRO A 52 4.52 3.95 -7.73
N PRO A 53 3.58 4.90 -7.75
CA PRO A 53 2.17 4.61 -7.54
C PRO A 53 1.69 3.57 -8.57
N ALA A 54 0.88 2.61 -8.11
CA ALA A 54 0.32 1.60 -9.01
C ALA A 54 -0.64 2.29 -10.00
N PRO A 55 -0.57 1.96 -11.29
CA PRO A 55 -1.50 2.52 -12.26
C PRO A 55 -2.95 2.16 -11.88
N PRO A 56 -3.92 3.07 -12.11
CA PRO A 56 -5.32 2.80 -11.84
C PRO A 56 -5.77 1.57 -12.64
N LEU A 57 -6.61 0.75 -12.04
CA LEU A 57 -7.22 -0.38 -12.75
C LEU A 57 -8.24 0.15 -13.75
N PRO A 58 -8.18 -0.29 -15.01
CA PRO A 58 -9.18 0.09 -15.99
C PRO A 58 -10.58 -0.28 -15.50
N GLY A 59 -11.52 0.67 -15.57
CA GLY A 59 -12.94 0.48 -15.19
C GLY A 59 -13.28 0.65 -13.71
N ARG A 60 -12.33 1.00 -12.82
CA ARG A 60 -12.67 1.39 -11.44
C ARG A 60 -12.76 2.90 -11.29
N PRO A 61 -13.80 3.39 -10.57
CA PRO A 61 -13.93 4.81 -10.27
C PRO A 61 -12.70 5.30 -9.49
N ASP A 62 -12.34 6.56 -9.70
CA ASP A 62 -11.24 7.19 -8.97
C ASP A 62 -11.56 7.15 -7.46
N PRO A 63 -10.69 6.53 -6.64
CA PRO A 63 -10.92 6.46 -5.20
C PRO A 63 -10.80 7.80 -4.48
N LEU A 64 -10.21 8.81 -5.11
CA LEU A 64 -10.19 10.19 -4.62
C LEU A 64 -11.36 11.02 -5.12
N ALA A 65 -12.26 10.44 -5.94
CA ALA A 65 -13.46 11.13 -6.37
C ALA A 65 -14.28 11.63 -5.15
N GLY A 66 -14.49 12.93 -5.07
CA GLY A 66 -15.18 13.60 -3.95
C GLY A 66 -14.25 13.96 -2.77
N PHE A 67 -12.94 13.82 -2.90
CA PHE A 67 -12.00 14.35 -1.93
C PHE A 67 -11.72 15.83 -2.22
N ASP A 68 -11.95 16.70 -1.21
CA ASP A 68 -11.60 18.11 -1.28
C ASP A 68 -10.09 18.29 -0.97
N PRO A 69 -9.28 18.72 -1.95
CA PRO A 69 -7.84 18.89 -1.78
C PRO A 69 -7.46 20.11 -0.93
N ASP A 70 -8.40 21.06 -0.71
CA ASP A 70 -8.13 22.30 -0.02
C ASP A 70 -8.20 22.14 1.50
N GLY A 71 -7.16 22.56 2.19
CA GLY A 71 -7.13 22.60 3.65
C GLY A 71 -5.85 22.10 4.30
N PRO A 72 -5.64 22.45 5.60
CA PRO A 72 -4.47 22.03 6.34
C PRO A 72 -4.41 20.51 6.49
N MET A 73 -3.19 19.95 6.57
CA MET A 73 -2.94 18.54 6.75
C MET A 73 -3.47 17.64 5.60
N ARG A 74 -3.51 18.14 4.37
CA ARG A 74 -3.92 17.41 3.16
C ARG A 74 -3.45 15.94 3.13
N PRO A 75 -2.16 15.62 3.37
CA PRO A 75 -1.68 14.23 3.25
C PRO A 75 -2.31 13.29 4.27
N LEU A 76 -2.66 13.76 5.47
CA LEU A 76 -3.34 12.94 6.48
C LEU A 76 -4.82 12.76 6.14
N ARG A 77 -5.50 13.83 5.73
CA ARG A 77 -6.92 13.79 5.33
C ARG A 77 -7.13 12.85 4.15
N GLU A 78 -6.26 12.89 3.15
CA GLU A 78 -6.28 11.98 1.99
C GLU A 78 -6.13 10.51 2.43
N ARG A 79 -5.17 10.22 3.34
CA ARG A 79 -4.97 8.85 3.85
C ARG A 79 -6.20 8.34 4.62
N LEU A 80 -6.76 9.17 5.49
CA LEU A 80 -7.96 8.81 6.25
C LEU A 80 -9.18 8.63 5.34
N PHE A 81 -9.33 9.49 4.32
CA PHE A 81 -10.39 9.37 3.33
C PHE A 81 -10.30 8.04 2.58
N LEU A 82 -9.11 7.64 2.12
CA LEU A 82 -8.89 6.36 1.43
C LEU A 82 -9.22 5.16 2.34
N LEU A 83 -8.77 5.17 3.59
CA LEU A 83 -9.06 4.12 4.56
C LEU A 83 -10.56 4.02 4.85
N ARG A 84 -11.25 5.15 5.01
CA ARG A 84 -12.69 5.20 5.27
C ARG A 84 -13.51 4.75 4.07
N ARG A 85 -13.10 5.10 2.84
CA ARG A 85 -13.80 4.71 1.62
C ARG A 85 -13.67 3.24 1.28
N SER A 86 -12.57 2.62 1.68
CA SER A 86 -12.32 1.20 1.42
C SER A 86 -11.91 0.48 2.71
N PRO A 87 -12.86 0.25 3.64
CA PRO A 87 -12.54 -0.35 4.94
C PRO A 87 -12.20 -1.83 4.85
N VAL A 88 -12.81 -2.58 3.93
CA VAL A 88 -12.67 -4.03 3.81
C VAL A 88 -11.21 -4.49 3.68
N PRO A 89 -10.36 -3.93 2.79
CA PRO A 89 -8.99 -4.39 2.62
C PRO A 89 -8.13 -4.36 3.89
N TRP A 90 -8.30 -3.39 4.78
CA TRP A 90 -7.47 -3.28 5.97
C TRP A 90 -8.14 -3.79 7.24
N ILE A 91 -9.47 -3.71 7.35
CA ILE A 91 -10.18 -4.24 8.52
C ILE A 91 -10.17 -5.77 8.50
N VAL A 92 -10.63 -6.38 7.41
CA VAL A 92 -10.72 -7.85 7.33
C VAL A 92 -9.32 -8.47 7.43
N THR A 93 -8.36 -7.96 6.70
CA THR A 93 -6.99 -8.50 6.76
C THR A 93 -6.32 -8.23 8.11
N GLY A 94 -6.60 -7.09 8.76
CA GLY A 94 -6.11 -6.78 10.10
C GLY A 94 -6.70 -7.72 11.16
N LEU A 95 -7.99 -8.06 11.07
CA LEU A 95 -8.64 -9.05 11.94
C LEU A 95 -8.04 -10.45 11.75
N VAL A 96 -7.87 -10.90 10.51
CA VAL A 96 -7.24 -12.19 10.20
C VAL A 96 -5.80 -12.23 10.70
N ALA A 97 -5.05 -11.13 10.52
CA ALA A 97 -3.69 -11.03 11.03
C ALA A 97 -3.64 -11.07 12.57
N ALA A 98 -4.61 -10.42 13.25
CA ALA A 98 -4.71 -10.46 14.71
C ALA A 98 -4.98 -11.89 15.22
N ILE A 99 -5.91 -12.60 14.59
CA ILE A 99 -6.21 -14.00 14.93
C ILE A 99 -4.97 -14.88 14.72
N GLY A 100 -4.28 -14.72 13.58
CA GLY A 100 -3.06 -15.45 13.28
C GLY A 100 -1.95 -15.16 14.30
N LEU A 101 -1.73 -13.89 14.64
CA LEU A 101 -0.76 -13.49 15.66
C LEU A 101 -1.09 -14.08 17.03
N TYR A 102 -2.34 -13.93 17.47
CA TYR A 102 -2.81 -14.47 18.74
C TYR A 102 -2.63 -15.99 18.81
N ALA A 103 -3.06 -16.71 17.78
CA ALA A 103 -2.89 -18.17 17.70
C ALA A 103 -1.42 -18.59 17.71
N SER A 104 -0.53 -17.84 17.05
CA SER A 104 0.90 -18.13 17.04
C SER A 104 1.54 -18.06 18.43
N PHE A 105 1.05 -17.20 19.32
CA PHE A 105 1.52 -17.12 20.71
C PHE A 105 1.16 -18.37 21.51
N PHE A 106 -0.04 -18.93 21.34
CA PHE A 106 -0.49 -20.07 22.12
C PHE A 106 0.04 -21.43 21.57
N TYR A 107 0.31 -21.51 20.29
CA TYR A 107 0.69 -22.75 19.62
C TYR A 107 2.11 -22.74 19.07
N GLN A 108 3.04 -22.02 19.72
CA GLN A 108 4.41 -21.79 19.24
C GLN A 108 5.20 -23.07 18.89
N ALA A 109 5.00 -24.13 19.66
CA ALA A 109 5.72 -25.41 19.47
C ALA A 109 5.05 -26.35 18.46
N ASN A 110 3.91 -25.99 17.87
CA ASN A 110 3.10 -26.85 17.03
C ASN A 110 3.01 -26.34 15.58
N LEU A 111 2.69 -27.25 14.68
CA LEU A 111 2.40 -26.93 13.28
C LEU A 111 1.33 -25.82 13.13
N ILE A 112 0.37 -25.80 14.05
CA ILE A 112 -0.71 -24.79 14.11
C ILE A 112 -0.12 -23.39 14.26
N GLY A 113 0.84 -23.18 15.17
CA GLY A 113 1.49 -21.88 15.35
C GLY A 113 2.26 -21.43 14.12
N THR A 114 2.94 -22.35 13.43
CA THR A 114 3.61 -22.06 12.17
C THR A 114 2.60 -21.62 11.10
N LEU A 115 1.51 -22.38 10.93
CA LEU A 115 0.45 -22.01 9.99
C LEU A 115 -0.20 -20.67 10.34
N ALA A 116 -0.46 -20.41 11.63
CA ALA A 116 -1.00 -19.14 12.11
C ALA A 116 -0.08 -17.95 11.73
N THR A 117 1.23 -18.14 11.86
CA THR A 117 2.22 -17.12 11.42
C THR A 117 2.15 -16.88 9.92
N PHE A 118 2.05 -17.92 9.09
CA PHE A 118 1.88 -17.76 7.65
C PHE A 118 0.56 -17.05 7.30
N ILE A 119 -0.53 -17.38 7.98
CA ILE A 119 -1.83 -16.71 7.80
C ILE A 119 -1.71 -15.23 8.15
N GLN A 120 -1.04 -14.89 9.26
CA GLN A 120 -0.79 -13.50 9.66
C GLN A 120 -0.06 -12.71 8.57
N PHE A 121 1.08 -13.21 8.10
CA PHE A 121 1.85 -12.53 7.05
C PHE A 121 1.09 -12.50 5.72
N GLY A 122 0.42 -13.59 5.35
CA GLY A 122 -0.43 -13.66 4.17
C GLY A 122 -1.54 -12.61 4.18
N ALA A 123 -2.17 -12.39 5.33
CA ALA A 123 -3.19 -11.37 5.50
C ALA A 123 -2.64 -9.95 5.32
N LEU A 124 -1.44 -9.65 5.85
CA LEU A 124 -0.78 -8.35 5.68
C LEU A 124 -0.37 -8.11 4.22
N ILE A 125 0.08 -9.14 3.50
CA ILE A 125 0.35 -9.07 2.05
C ILE A 125 -0.95 -8.83 1.28
N ALA A 126 -2.04 -9.52 1.65
CA ALA A 126 -3.35 -9.35 1.03
C ALA A 126 -3.90 -7.93 1.23
N ALA A 127 -3.66 -7.30 2.39
CA ALA A 127 -4.01 -5.90 2.61
C ALA A 127 -3.40 -4.98 1.55
N GLY A 128 -2.11 -5.19 1.23
CA GLY A 128 -1.42 -4.45 0.17
C GLY A 128 -1.89 -4.79 -1.23
N TRP A 129 -2.22 -6.06 -1.46
CA TRP A 129 -2.77 -6.52 -2.75
C TRP A 129 -4.10 -5.86 -3.07
N PHE A 130 -5.01 -5.79 -2.10
CA PHE A 130 -6.32 -5.18 -2.26
C PHE A 130 -6.29 -3.65 -2.13
N GLY A 131 -5.31 -3.10 -1.42
CA GLY A 131 -5.09 -1.67 -1.23
C GLY A 131 -4.42 -0.96 -2.41
N TRP A 132 -4.93 -1.13 -3.60
CA TRP A 132 -4.38 -0.91 -4.93
C TRP A 132 -3.73 0.46 -5.24
N GLN A 133 -4.16 1.57 -4.64
CA GLN A 133 -3.53 2.88 -4.85
C GLN A 133 -2.36 3.15 -3.91
N ARG A 134 -2.52 2.78 -2.64
CA ARG A 134 -1.50 2.97 -1.61
C ARG A 134 -1.33 1.69 -0.81
N PRO A 135 -0.73 0.65 -1.40
CA PRO A 135 -0.65 -0.67 -0.79
C PRO A 135 0.02 -0.65 0.59
N THR A 136 1.05 0.19 0.77
CA THR A 136 1.74 0.36 2.06
C THR A 136 0.82 0.97 3.13
N LEU A 137 -0.05 1.91 2.78
CA LEU A 137 -1.00 2.51 3.71
C LEU A 137 -1.98 1.47 4.25
N PHE A 138 -2.57 0.66 3.36
CA PHE A 138 -3.53 -0.38 3.74
C PHE A 138 -2.87 -1.49 4.56
N GLY A 139 -1.66 -1.92 4.16
CA GLY A 139 -0.89 -2.89 4.92
C GLY A 139 -0.52 -2.36 6.31
N THR A 140 -0.04 -1.12 6.42
CA THR A 140 0.28 -0.52 7.73
C THR A 140 -0.96 -0.39 8.60
N ALA A 141 -2.11 0.06 8.05
CA ALA A 141 -3.36 0.15 8.80
C ALA A 141 -3.82 -1.23 9.32
N ALA A 142 -3.73 -2.27 8.48
CA ALA A 142 -4.02 -3.65 8.89
C ALA A 142 -3.07 -4.13 9.99
N GLY A 143 -1.77 -3.83 9.90
CA GLY A 143 -0.77 -4.15 10.91
C GLY A 143 -1.04 -3.43 12.23
N VAL A 144 -1.32 -2.12 12.20
CA VAL A 144 -1.69 -1.36 13.40
C VAL A 144 -2.95 -1.95 14.05
N LEU A 145 -3.99 -2.22 13.27
CA LEU A 145 -5.22 -2.84 13.78
C LEU A 145 -4.93 -4.20 14.43
N SER A 146 -4.17 -5.06 13.76
CA SER A 146 -3.75 -6.36 14.28
C SER A 146 -2.98 -6.21 15.60
N GLY A 147 -2.01 -5.30 15.67
CA GLY A 147 -1.22 -5.03 16.86
C GLY A 147 -2.06 -4.53 18.03
N VAL A 148 -2.97 -3.59 17.79
CA VAL A 148 -3.87 -3.04 18.82
C VAL A 148 -4.81 -4.12 19.35
N LEU A 149 -5.42 -4.91 18.47
CA LEU A 149 -6.32 -5.99 18.90
C LEU A 149 -5.59 -7.05 19.70
N THR A 150 -4.41 -7.48 19.25
CA THR A 150 -3.62 -8.49 19.97
C THR A 150 -3.14 -7.95 21.30
N ALA A 151 -2.62 -6.73 21.37
CA ALA A 151 -2.24 -6.10 22.63
C ALA A 151 -3.43 -5.98 23.59
N GLY A 152 -4.60 -5.58 23.08
CA GLY A 152 -5.82 -5.51 23.88
C GLY A 152 -6.25 -6.87 24.43
N LEU A 153 -6.24 -7.92 23.59
CA LEU A 153 -6.57 -9.28 24.02
C LEU A 153 -5.60 -9.82 25.08
N VAL A 154 -4.31 -9.53 24.93
CA VAL A 154 -3.29 -9.91 25.91
C VAL A 154 -3.52 -9.18 27.23
N LEU A 155 -3.81 -7.86 27.19
CA LEU A 155 -4.11 -7.09 28.41
C LEU A 155 -5.36 -7.60 29.13
N ILE A 156 -6.42 -7.91 28.39
CA ILE A 156 -7.65 -8.49 28.96
C ILE A 156 -7.36 -9.89 29.55
N GLY A 157 -6.58 -10.69 28.84
CA GLY A 157 -6.15 -12.01 29.33
C GLY A 157 -5.41 -11.91 30.64
N PHE A 158 -4.43 -11.01 30.77
CA PHE A 158 -3.73 -10.79 32.05
C PHE A 158 -4.66 -10.32 33.16
N ALA A 159 -5.58 -9.41 32.88
CA ALA A 159 -6.57 -8.95 33.83
C ALA A 159 -7.50 -10.08 34.30
N SER A 160 -7.89 -11.02 33.43
CA SER A 160 -8.79 -12.13 33.74
C SER A 160 -8.16 -13.22 34.61
N ILE A 161 -6.82 -13.39 34.51
CA ILE A 161 -6.10 -14.39 35.34
C ILE A 161 -5.80 -13.85 36.77
N GLY A 162 -6.18 -12.59 37.03
CA GLY A 162 -5.90 -11.98 38.34
C GLY A 162 -4.41 -11.80 38.64
N ALA A 163 -3.57 -11.79 37.60
CA ALA A 163 -2.15 -11.49 37.76
C ALA A 163 -2.01 -10.06 38.27
N PRO A 164 -1.51 -9.86 39.50
CA PRO A 164 -1.43 -8.52 40.06
C PRO A 164 -0.50 -7.69 39.17
N PRO A 165 -0.89 -6.45 38.84
CA PRO A 165 -0.07 -5.54 38.03
C PRO A 165 1.31 -5.26 38.62
N GLU A 166 1.50 -5.58 39.90
CA GLU A 166 2.75 -5.46 40.65
C GLU A 166 3.83 -6.44 40.15
N THR A 167 3.45 -7.62 39.63
CA THR A 167 4.40 -8.63 39.14
C THR A 167 5.07 -8.23 37.83
N PHE A 168 4.42 -7.42 37.02
CA PHE A 168 4.95 -7.04 35.70
C PHE A 168 5.17 -5.53 35.50
N GLY A 169 5.02 -4.72 36.53
CA GLY A 169 5.14 -3.27 36.38
C GLY A 169 4.30 -2.71 35.24
N THR A 170 3.34 -1.86 35.52
CA THR A 170 2.42 -1.30 34.50
C THR A 170 3.18 -0.71 33.29
N GLY A 171 4.36 -0.14 33.50
CA GLY A 171 5.23 0.40 32.46
C GLY A 171 5.78 -0.66 31.50
N ALA A 172 6.15 -1.84 31.99
CA ALA A 172 6.67 -2.92 31.15
C ALA A 172 5.56 -3.50 30.24
N VAL A 173 4.36 -3.67 30.78
CA VAL A 173 3.20 -4.17 30.01
C VAL A 173 2.79 -3.19 28.92
N LEU A 174 2.72 -1.90 29.24
CA LEU A 174 2.43 -0.86 28.25
C LEU A 174 3.54 -0.76 27.21
N GLY A 175 4.81 -0.83 27.63
CA GLY A 175 5.95 -0.84 26.70
C GLY A 175 5.87 -2.00 25.72
N GLN A 176 5.55 -3.21 26.20
CA GLN A 176 5.37 -4.38 25.34
C GLN A 176 4.19 -4.23 24.38
N ALA A 177 3.07 -3.67 24.82
CA ALA A 177 1.92 -3.39 23.97
C ALA A 177 2.29 -2.40 22.84
N VAL A 178 2.98 -1.31 23.16
CA VAL A 178 3.45 -0.33 22.17
C VAL A 178 4.42 -0.97 21.17
N LEU A 179 5.38 -1.77 21.66
CA LEU A 179 6.31 -2.48 20.78
C LEU A 179 5.57 -3.46 19.85
N THR A 180 4.58 -4.20 20.35
CA THR A 180 3.76 -5.10 19.54
C THR A 180 3.07 -4.34 18.41
N VAL A 181 2.45 -3.20 18.70
CA VAL A 181 1.81 -2.35 17.68
C VAL A 181 2.84 -1.84 16.68
N ALA A 182 4.01 -1.38 17.14
CA ALA A 182 5.06 -0.87 16.27
C ALA A 182 5.62 -1.96 15.33
N TYR A 183 5.88 -3.15 15.84
CA TYR A 183 6.32 -4.29 15.02
C TYR A 183 5.26 -4.69 14.00
N GLN A 184 4.00 -4.77 14.40
CA GLN A 184 2.92 -5.11 13.50
C GLN A 184 2.69 -4.04 12.42
N ALA A 185 2.85 -2.77 12.76
CA ALA A 185 2.83 -1.68 11.77
C ALA A 185 3.96 -1.81 10.75
N ALA A 186 5.18 -2.15 11.19
CA ALA A 186 6.33 -2.38 10.31
C ALA A 186 6.12 -3.60 9.39
N PHE A 187 5.65 -4.72 9.93
CA PHE A 187 5.29 -5.89 9.12
C PHE A 187 4.14 -5.60 8.17
N GLY A 188 3.14 -4.83 8.60
CA GLY A 188 2.06 -4.36 7.75
C GLY A 188 2.57 -3.48 6.59
N PHE A 189 3.52 -2.59 6.84
CA PHE A 189 4.17 -1.81 5.81
C PHE A 189 4.89 -2.69 4.78
N LEU A 190 5.72 -3.63 5.25
CA LEU A 190 6.46 -4.56 4.38
C LEU A 190 5.52 -5.47 3.60
N GLY A 191 4.51 -6.04 4.26
CA GLY A 191 3.47 -6.86 3.63
C GLY A 191 2.69 -6.07 2.58
N GLY A 192 2.29 -4.85 2.91
CA GLY A 192 1.63 -3.94 2.00
C GLY A 192 2.48 -3.62 0.76
N TRP A 193 3.75 -3.34 0.96
CA TRP A 193 4.68 -3.11 -0.13
C TRP A 193 4.81 -4.33 -1.05
N TYR A 194 5.03 -5.51 -0.45
CA TYR A 194 5.19 -6.75 -1.20
C TYR A 194 3.91 -7.14 -1.95
N GLY A 195 2.75 -7.01 -1.33
CA GLY A 195 1.46 -7.22 -1.97
C GLY A 195 1.24 -6.30 -3.18
N GLY A 196 1.58 -5.02 -3.05
CA GLY A 196 1.55 -4.07 -4.16
C GLY A 196 2.56 -4.39 -5.27
N TYR A 197 3.73 -4.91 -4.93
CA TYR A 197 4.73 -5.38 -5.89
C TYR A 197 4.21 -6.58 -6.70
N LEU A 198 3.71 -7.62 -6.03
CA LEU A 198 3.15 -8.80 -6.68
C LEU A 198 2.04 -8.45 -7.66
N ARG A 199 1.14 -7.58 -7.27
CA ARG A 199 0.05 -7.10 -8.11
C ARG A 199 0.54 -6.40 -9.37
N ARG A 200 1.55 -5.52 -9.26
CA ARG A 200 2.14 -4.83 -10.41
C ARG A 200 2.77 -5.82 -11.39
N ARG A 201 3.50 -6.79 -10.86
CA ARG A 201 4.12 -7.86 -11.66
C ARG A 201 3.08 -8.67 -12.42
N GLN A 202 1.98 -9.04 -11.77
CA GLN A 202 0.89 -9.77 -12.43
C GLN A 202 0.23 -8.94 -13.55
N ALA A 203 0.00 -7.65 -13.32
CA ALA A 203 -0.55 -6.76 -14.34
C ALA A 203 0.37 -6.61 -15.57
N GLN A 204 1.69 -6.65 -15.39
CA GLN A 204 2.65 -6.64 -16.49
C GLN A 204 2.59 -7.95 -17.31
N LEU A 205 2.56 -9.10 -16.66
CA LEU A 205 2.48 -10.41 -17.32
C LEU A 205 1.20 -10.54 -18.17
N SER A 206 0.06 -10.09 -17.64
CA SER A 206 -1.22 -10.14 -18.36
C SER A 206 -1.25 -9.23 -19.60
N ARG A 207 -0.52 -8.12 -19.61
CA ARG A 207 -0.38 -7.27 -20.80
C ARG A 207 0.45 -7.94 -21.89
N THR A 208 1.57 -8.57 -21.51
CA THR A 208 2.44 -9.27 -22.46
C THR A 208 1.75 -10.47 -23.12
N GLN A 209 0.84 -11.15 -22.44
CA GLN A 209 0.05 -12.24 -23.01
C GLN A 209 -1.01 -11.76 -23.99
N ARG A 210 -1.59 -10.56 -23.81
CA ARG A 210 -2.58 -10.01 -24.76
C ARG A 210 -1.98 -9.45 -26.04
N SER A 211 -0.68 -9.17 -26.05
CA SER A 211 0.03 -8.64 -27.22
C SER A 211 0.63 -9.73 -28.11
N ARG A 212 0.51 -10.99 -27.74
CA ARG A 212 0.86 -12.18 -28.55
C ARG A 212 -0.38 -12.80 -29.19
#